data_745a94352c4ec2b1a44705693a148e8e
#
_entry.id   745a94352c4ec2b1a44705693a148e8e
#
_cell.length_a   1.000
_cell.length_b   1.000
_cell.length_c   1.000
_cell.angle_alpha   90.00
_cell.angle_beta   90.00
_cell.angle_gamma   90.00
#
_symmetry.space_group_name_H-M   'P 1'
#
loop_
_entity.id
_entity.type
_entity.pdbx_description
1 polymer ?
#
loop_
_entity_poly.entity_id
_entity_poly.type
_entity_poly.pdbx_seq_one_letter_code
_entity_poly.pdbx_strand_id
1 'polypeptide(L)'
;MSVPVRKTYKLYVGGKFPRSESGRVFQPEGNDSVNVACGSRKDLRDAISSARKGLASWSGSAAYLRGQILYRLAEMLESRREAMVSELRLGGATEAAAQKELDHAIDLTIWYAGLCDKVQSLLGSQNSVQGPFFNFSTIEPTGVIAVVAPETPALVGTLALVLPLLVGGNSVVALVSERAPFAGLALGEVAAASDIPAGALNLLSGHRSDLSLEFAKHRDVDGLLVGGAPDATLTEAASDSVKRVRFCDLPAAAWKNTAKLRALSWVEPFVETKTLWHPVAP
;
A
#
# COMPACT_ATOMS: atom_id res chain seq x y z
N MET A 1 -37.54 -18.81 9.47
CA MET A 1 -36.33 -18.70 8.60
C MET A 1 -35.67 -17.36 8.87
N SER A 2 -34.42 -17.33 9.33
CA SER A 2 -33.71 -16.06 9.47
C SER A 2 -33.26 -15.60 8.07
N VAL A 3 -33.49 -14.33 7.74
CA VAL A 3 -33.00 -13.73 6.51
C VAL A 3 -31.49 -13.50 6.70
N PRO A 4 -30.61 -14.07 5.83
CA PRO A 4 -29.19 -13.86 5.98
C PRO A 4 -28.84 -12.40 5.68
N VAL A 5 -28.21 -11.73 6.65
CA VAL A 5 -27.66 -10.39 6.44
C VAL A 5 -26.31 -10.54 5.72
N ARG A 6 -26.23 -10.07 4.49
CA ARG A 6 -25.00 -10.15 3.68
C ARG A 6 -24.09 -8.95 3.95
N LYS A 7 -22.79 -9.21 4.12
CA LYS A 7 -21.76 -8.15 4.21
C LYS A 7 -21.65 -7.46 2.84
N THR A 8 -21.63 -6.12 2.84
CA THR A 8 -21.20 -5.32 1.68
C THR A 8 -19.82 -4.77 1.98
N TYR A 9 -18.84 -5.10 1.15
CA TYR A 9 -17.50 -4.61 1.29
C TYR A 9 -17.42 -3.17 0.82
N LYS A 10 -16.90 -2.30 1.68
CA LYS A 10 -16.79 -0.86 1.43
C LYS A 10 -15.34 -0.49 1.10
N LEU A 11 -15.14 0.66 0.50
CA LEU A 11 -13.83 1.28 0.37
C LEU A 11 -13.28 1.67 1.75
N TYR A 12 -11.99 1.88 1.85
CA TYR A 12 -11.35 2.49 3.03
C TYR A 12 -10.61 3.75 2.58
N VAL A 13 -11.15 4.91 2.95
CA VAL A 13 -10.65 6.21 2.50
C VAL A 13 -10.65 7.19 3.66
N GLY A 14 -9.50 7.79 3.96
CA GLY A 14 -9.38 8.79 5.01
C GLY A 14 -9.75 8.28 6.41
N GLY A 15 -9.45 7.02 6.70
CA GLY A 15 -9.82 6.38 7.98
C GLY A 15 -11.30 6.04 8.11
N LYS A 16 -12.08 6.11 7.01
CA LYS A 16 -13.52 5.86 6.97
C LYS A 16 -13.86 4.75 5.98
N PHE A 17 -15.07 4.20 6.09
CA PHE A 17 -15.59 3.14 5.25
C PHE A 17 -16.74 3.63 4.36
N PRO A 18 -16.50 4.46 3.35
CA PRO A 18 -17.53 4.90 2.43
C PRO A 18 -17.97 3.77 1.49
N ARG A 19 -19.21 3.83 1.03
CA ARG A 19 -19.64 3.15 -0.20
C ARG A 19 -19.09 3.92 -1.37
N SER A 20 -19.05 3.29 -2.58
CA SER A 20 -18.80 4.08 -3.79
C SER A 20 -19.86 5.19 -3.93
N GLU A 21 -19.42 6.38 -4.32
CA GLU A 21 -20.32 7.52 -4.53
C GLU A 21 -21.36 7.24 -5.63
N SER A 22 -21.00 6.38 -6.59
CA SER A 22 -21.91 5.93 -7.65
C SER A 22 -22.99 4.96 -7.16
N GLY A 23 -22.85 4.42 -5.95
CA GLY A 23 -23.67 3.34 -5.43
C GLY A 23 -23.44 2.00 -6.12
N ARG A 24 -22.54 1.91 -7.10
CA ARG A 24 -22.28 0.68 -7.84
C ARG A 24 -21.55 -0.33 -6.98
N VAL A 25 -21.90 -1.59 -7.21
CA VAL A 25 -21.21 -2.75 -6.64
C VAL A 25 -20.86 -3.70 -7.80
N PHE A 26 -19.86 -4.54 -7.58
CA PHE A 26 -19.60 -5.70 -8.42
C PHE A 26 -19.56 -6.96 -7.57
N GLN A 27 -19.69 -8.09 -8.22
CA GLN A 27 -19.62 -9.42 -7.60
C GLN A 27 -18.37 -10.09 -8.15
N PRO A 28 -17.36 -10.40 -7.33
CA PRO A 28 -16.19 -11.13 -7.77
C PRO A 28 -16.57 -12.51 -8.29
N GLU A 29 -15.83 -13.00 -9.29
CA GLU A 29 -16.08 -14.30 -9.91
C GLU A 29 -16.17 -15.43 -8.86
N GLY A 30 -17.19 -16.25 -8.94
CA GLY A 30 -17.47 -17.32 -7.98
C GLY A 30 -18.11 -16.86 -6.65
N ASN A 31 -18.44 -15.57 -6.49
CA ASN A 31 -19.04 -14.99 -5.28
C ASN A 31 -20.28 -14.13 -5.56
N ASP A 32 -21.21 -14.64 -6.37
CA ASP A 32 -22.42 -13.92 -6.82
C ASP A 32 -23.33 -13.44 -5.67
N SER A 33 -23.07 -13.89 -4.46
CA SER A 33 -23.84 -13.49 -3.27
C SER A 33 -23.25 -12.33 -2.48
N VAL A 34 -22.07 -11.85 -2.84
CA VAL A 34 -21.31 -10.83 -2.09
C VAL A 34 -21.19 -9.57 -2.92
N ASN A 35 -21.60 -8.44 -2.37
CA ASN A 35 -21.48 -7.15 -3.01
C ASN A 35 -20.19 -6.44 -2.54
N VAL A 36 -19.35 -6.04 -3.50
CA VAL A 36 -18.15 -5.24 -3.27
C VAL A 36 -18.34 -3.87 -3.90
N ALA A 37 -18.00 -2.81 -3.20
CA ALA A 37 -18.08 -1.46 -3.73
C ALA A 37 -17.25 -1.36 -5.01
N CYS A 38 -17.87 -0.88 -6.11
CA CYS A 38 -17.16 -0.60 -7.35
C CYS A 38 -16.71 0.86 -7.34
N GLY A 39 -15.44 1.10 -7.05
CA GLY A 39 -14.86 2.43 -7.00
C GLY A 39 -15.00 3.16 -8.33
N SER A 40 -15.36 4.42 -8.27
CA SER A 40 -15.48 5.31 -9.41
C SER A 40 -14.25 6.22 -9.53
N ARG A 41 -14.16 6.96 -10.65
CA ARG A 41 -13.14 8.02 -10.81
C ARG A 41 -13.23 9.10 -9.71
N LYS A 42 -14.42 9.35 -9.17
CA LYS A 42 -14.60 10.30 -8.09
C LYS A 42 -14.09 9.72 -6.77
N ASP A 43 -14.39 8.45 -6.46
CA ASP A 43 -13.84 7.76 -5.28
C ASP A 43 -12.31 7.76 -5.31
N LEU A 44 -11.72 7.54 -6.49
CA LEU A 44 -10.27 7.60 -6.70
C LEU A 44 -9.73 9.01 -6.38
N ARG A 45 -10.35 10.08 -6.92
CA ARG A 45 -9.95 11.46 -6.61
C ARG A 45 -10.06 11.79 -5.12
N ASP A 46 -11.13 11.35 -4.48
CA ASP A 46 -11.36 11.56 -3.06
C ASP A 46 -10.31 10.83 -2.21
N ALA A 47 -9.93 9.61 -2.62
CA ALA A 47 -8.86 8.83 -1.98
C ALA A 47 -7.49 9.50 -2.15
N ILE A 48 -7.15 10.00 -3.35
CA ILE A 48 -5.91 10.72 -3.62
C ILE A 48 -5.87 12.04 -2.82
N SER A 49 -6.97 12.80 -2.80
CA SER A 49 -7.07 14.00 -1.98
C SER A 49 -6.88 13.71 -0.50
N SER A 50 -7.44 12.60 -0.02
CA SER A 50 -7.23 12.11 1.35
C SER A 50 -5.78 11.73 1.60
N ALA A 51 -5.14 11.01 0.66
CA ALA A 51 -3.74 10.64 0.75
C ALA A 51 -2.82 11.88 0.79
N ARG A 52 -3.10 12.89 -0.02
CA ARG A 52 -2.34 14.15 -0.03
C ARG A 52 -2.43 14.88 1.32
N LYS A 53 -3.60 14.88 1.95
CA LYS A 53 -3.79 15.44 3.30
C LYS A 53 -3.09 14.61 4.39
N GLY A 54 -3.15 13.28 4.28
CA GLY A 54 -2.52 12.36 5.24
C GLY A 54 -1.01 12.33 5.15
N LEU A 55 -0.43 12.71 3.99
CA LEU A 55 1.00 12.67 3.74
C LEU A 55 1.80 13.47 4.77
N ALA A 56 1.39 14.70 5.06
CA ALA A 56 2.12 15.56 5.99
C ALA A 56 2.19 14.95 7.41
N SER A 57 1.10 14.36 7.89
CA SER A 57 1.06 13.70 9.18
C SER A 57 1.93 12.44 9.21
N TRP A 58 1.86 11.61 8.16
CA TRP A 58 2.61 10.37 8.10
C TRP A 58 4.11 10.60 7.89
N SER A 59 4.49 11.43 6.92
CA SER A 59 5.90 11.73 6.63
C SER A 59 6.58 12.50 7.76
N GLY A 60 5.82 13.38 8.45
CA GLY A 60 6.30 14.12 9.60
C GLY A 60 6.42 13.32 10.89
N SER A 61 5.86 12.10 10.93
CA SER A 61 5.99 11.20 12.07
C SER A 61 7.43 10.68 12.20
N ALA A 62 7.94 10.59 13.43
CA ALA A 62 9.25 9.99 13.66
C ALA A 62 9.29 8.55 13.10
N ALA A 63 10.41 8.17 12.53
CA ALA A 63 10.59 6.83 11.94
C ALA A 63 10.30 5.72 12.95
N TYR A 64 10.71 5.90 14.19
CA TYR A 64 10.40 4.98 15.30
C TYR A 64 8.89 4.84 15.53
N LEU A 65 8.15 5.96 15.53
CA LEU A 65 6.68 5.93 15.69
C LEU A 65 6.00 5.21 14.52
N ARG A 66 6.46 5.43 13.28
CA ARG A 66 5.96 4.69 12.13
C ARG A 66 6.18 3.18 12.31
N GLY A 67 7.34 2.77 12.83
CA GLY A 67 7.63 1.38 13.16
C GLY A 67 6.66 0.81 14.20
N GLN A 68 6.37 1.54 15.26
CA GLN A 68 5.40 1.13 16.28
C GLN A 68 3.99 0.95 15.70
N ILE A 69 3.55 1.89 14.86
CA ILE A 69 2.24 1.83 14.19
C ILE A 69 2.16 0.62 13.23
N LEU A 70 3.21 0.35 12.45
CA LEU A 70 3.25 -0.83 11.57
C LEU A 70 3.35 -2.14 12.38
N TYR A 71 4.04 -2.15 13.52
CA TYR A 71 4.03 -3.30 14.41
C TYR A 71 2.63 -3.55 14.97
N ARG A 72 1.92 -2.49 15.38
CA ARG A 72 0.52 -2.59 15.79
C ARG A 72 -0.39 -3.10 14.66
N LEU A 73 -0.09 -2.78 13.41
CA LEU A 73 -0.80 -3.37 12.25
C LEU A 73 -0.65 -4.90 12.23
N ALA A 74 0.54 -5.41 12.52
CA ALA A 74 0.77 -6.85 12.62
C ALA A 74 0.02 -7.48 13.81
N GLU A 75 0.00 -6.81 14.97
CA GLU A 75 -0.79 -7.25 16.14
C GLU A 75 -2.29 -7.31 15.82
N MET A 76 -2.81 -6.32 15.07
CA MET A 76 -4.22 -6.29 14.67
C MET A 76 -4.55 -7.34 13.61
N LEU A 77 -3.62 -7.66 12.70
CA LEU A 77 -3.76 -8.81 11.78
C LEU A 77 -3.86 -10.12 12.58
N GLU A 78 -2.97 -10.32 13.55
CA GLU A 78 -2.98 -11.51 14.41
C GLU A 78 -4.26 -11.60 15.25
N SER A 79 -4.68 -10.51 15.88
CA SER A 79 -5.88 -10.48 16.70
C SER A 79 -7.16 -10.79 15.94
N ARG A 80 -7.16 -10.58 14.62
CA ARG A 80 -8.29 -10.86 13.70
C ARG A 80 -8.03 -12.07 12.80
N ARG A 81 -7.16 -12.98 13.22
CA ARG A 81 -6.70 -14.14 12.44
C ARG A 81 -7.85 -14.91 11.79
N GLU A 82 -8.84 -15.33 12.58
CA GLU A 82 -9.98 -16.11 12.07
C GLU A 82 -10.79 -15.34 11.01
N ALA A 83 -11.02 -14.05 11.23
CA ALA A 83 -11.73 -13.21 10.27
C ALA A 83 -10.94 -13.06 8.97
N MET A 84 -9.62 -12.78 9.06
CA MET A 84 -8.76 -12.62 7.88
C MET A 84 -8.62 -13.93 7.08
N VAL A 85 -8.50 -15.07 7.76
CA VAL A 85 -8.50 -16.38 7.11
C VAL A 85 -9.84 -16.63 6.39
N SER A 86 -10.97 -16.27 7.02
CA SER A 86 -12.28 -16.37 6.38
C SER A 86 -12.39 -15.51 5.12
N GLU A 87 -11.84 -14.28 5.13
CA GLU A 87 -11.82 -13.40 3.96
C GLU A 87 -10.93 -13.95 2.83
N LEU A 88 -9.79 -14.54 3.15
CA LEU A 88 -8.93 -15.22 2.17
C LEU A 88 -9.60 -16.46 1.57
N ARG A 89 -10.33 -17.22 2.38
CA ARG A 89 -11.11 -18.38 1.89
C ARG A 89 -12.26 -17.95 0.99
N LEU A 90 -12.93 -16.87 1.33
CA LEU A 90 -13.96 -16.28 0.46
C LEU A 90 -13.36 -15.87 -0.90
N GLY A 91 -12.09 -15.46 -0.93
CA GLY A 91 -11.32 -15.21 -2.15
C GLY A 91 -10.85 -16.47 -2.89
N GLY A 92 -11.25 -17.67 -2.46
CA GLY A 92 -10.95 -18.95 -3.12
C GLY A 92 -9.73 -19.69 -2.56
N ALA A 93 -9.10 -19.23 -1.49
CA ALA A 93 -7.99 -19.95 -0.85
C ALA A 93 -8.51 -21.17 -0.07
N THR A 94 -7.74 -22.25 -0.04
CA THR A 94 -7.97 -23.34 0.93
C THR A 94 -7.62 -22.86 2.33
N GLU A 95 -8.16 -23.52 3.37
CA GLU A 95 -7.86 -23.19 4.77
C GLU A 95 -6.37 -23.08 5.05
N ALA A 96 -5.61 -24.12 4.67
CA ALA A 96 -4.15 -24.15 4.89
C ALA A 96 -3.40 -23.06 4.09
N ALA A 97 -3.86 -22.73 2.88
CA ALA A 97 -3.28 -21.65 2.08
C ALA A 97 -3.58 -20.28 2.68
N ALA A 98 -4.80 -20.07 3.18
CA ALA A 98 -5.22 -18.83 3.83
C ALA A 98 -4.46 -18.57 5.12
N GLN A 99 -4.31 -19.58 5.98
CA GLN A 99 -3.50 -19.49 7.19
C GLN A 99 -2.05 -19.14 6.88
N LYS A 100 -1.45 -19.84 5.91
CA LYS A 100 -0.07 -19.58 5.49
C LYS A 100 0.10 -18.18 4.88
N GLU A 101 -0.86 -17.70 4.09
CA GLU A 101 -0.80 -16.35 3.52
C GLU A 101 -0.87 -15.29 4.62
N LEU A 102 -1.73 -15.49 5.62
CA LEU A 102 -1.83 -14.58 6.76
C LEU A 102 -0.55 -14.58 7.61
N ASP A 103 0.04 -15.74 7.89
CA ASP A 103 1.33 -15.82 8.59
C ASP A 103 2.41 -15.04 7.85
N HIS A 104 2.48 -15.18 6.53
CA HIS A 104 3.42 -14.40 5.70
C HIS A 104 3.13 -12.90 5.73
N ALA A 105 1.85 -12.50 5.77
CA ALA A 105 1.44 -11.11 5.85
C ALA A 105 1.88 -10.47 7.18
N ILE A 106 1.68 -11.17 8.29
CA ILE A 106 2.09 -10.74 9.63
C ILE A 106 3.62 -10.63 9.71
N ASP A 107 4.33 -11.67 9.32
CA ASP A 107 5.79 -11.72 9.27
C ASP A 107 6.39 -10.56 8.43
N LEU A 108 5.80 -10.30 7.26
CA LEU A 108 6.24 -9.22 6.38
C LEU A 108 6.01 -7.86 7.03
N THR A 109 4.87 -7.68 7.69
CA THR A 109 4.52 -6.44 8.38
C THR A 109 5.47 -6.17 9.54
N ILE A 110 5.81 -7.19 10.35
CA ILE A 110 6.80 -7.09 11.44
C ILE A 110 8.17 -6.69 10.88
N TRP A 111 8.59 -7.30 9.78
CA TRP A 111 9.89 -7.00 9.18
C TRP A 111 9.98 -5.53 8.73
N TYR A 112 8.95 -5.03 8.04
CA TYR A 112 8.90 -3.63 7.60
C TYR A 112 8.73 -2.65 8.78
N ALA A 113 8.01 -3.02 9.83
CA ALA A 113 7.97 -2.25 11.06
C ALA A 113 9.37 -2.07 11.66
N GLY A 114 10.14 -3.16 11.73
CA GLY A 114 11.53 -3.14 12.20
C GLY A 114 12.51 -2.41 11.25
N LEU A 115 12.13 -2.13 10.00
CA LEU A 115 12.96 -1.40 9.05
C LEU A 115 12.81 0.13 9.20
N CYS A 116 11.69 0.62 9.71
CA CYS A 116 11.36 2.05 9.72
C CYS A 116 12.47 2.93 10.30
N ASP A 117 13.01 2.57 11.46
CA ASP A 117 14.06 3.34 12.15
C ASP A 117 15.47 3.11 11.57
N LYS A 118 15.62 2.16 10.66
CA LYS A 118 16.90 1.78 10.06
C LYS A 118 17.08 2.32 8.64
N VAL A 119 15.98 2.57 7.93
CA VAL A 119 16.01 2.93 6.51
C VAL A 119 16.85 4.18 6.25
N GLN A 120 16.80 5.17 7.16
CA GLN A 120 17.59 6.38 7.06
C GLN A 120 19.10 6.09 7.14
N SER A 121 19.52 5.18 8.00
CA SER A 121 20.93 4.78 8.13
C SER A 121 21.41 3.90 6.98
N LEU A 122 20.49 3.18 6.32
CA LEU A 122 20.80 2.28 5.22
C LEU A 122 20.85 3.00 3.86
N LEU A 123 20.03 4.02 3.66
CA LEU A 123 19.93 4.79 2.41
C LEU A 123 20.55 6.19 2.51
N GLY A 124 20.76 6.70 3.71
CA GLY A 124 21.48 7.95 3.95
C GLY A 124 22.99 7.76 3.84
N SER A 125 23.71 8.86 3.72
CA SER A 125 25.18 8.84 3.64
C SER A 125 25.78 10.11 4.23
N GLN A 126 27.01 9.98 4.73
CA GLN A 126 27.90 11.09 4.93
C GLN A 126 28.84 11.17 3.73
N ASN A 127 28.91 12.33 3.09
CA ASN A 127 29.66 12.49 1.83
C ASN A 127 30.97 13.24 2.09
N SER A 128 32.05 12.74 1.49
CA SER A 128 33.34 13.43 1.51
C SER A 128 33.32 14.61 0.54
N VAL A 129 33.59 15.80 1.05
CA VAL A 129 33.63 17.04 0.26
C VAL A 129 34.87 17.85 0.62
N GLN A 130 35.32 18.70 -0.30
CA GLN A 130 36.41 19.63 -0.05
C GLN A 130 35.88 20.88 0.68
N GLY A 131 36.61 21.35 1.69
CA GLY A 131 36.31 22.55 2.45
C GLY A 131 35.62 22.29 3.81
N PRO A 132 35.29 23.33 4.55
CA PRO A 132 34.78 23.23 5.91
C PRO A 132 33.27 22.96 5.90
N PHE A 133 32.85 21.82 5.32
CA PHE A 133 31.46 21.42 5.25
C PHE A 133 31.24 20.02 5.81
N PHE A 134 30.19 19.86 6.58
CA PHE A 134 29.59 18.57 6.86
C PHE A 134 28.51 18.32 5.82
N ASN A 135 28.74 17.39 4.90
CA ASN A 135 27.81 17.06 3.85
C ASN A 135 27.21 15.68 4.11
N PHE A 136 25.89 15.61 4.09
CA PHE A 136 25.18 14.37 4.34
C PHE A 136 23.89 14.29 3.49
N SER A 137 23.49 13.07 3.17
CA SER A 137 22.28 12.80 2.44
C SER A 137 21.27 12.09 3.33
N THR A 138 20.02 12.53 3.25
CA THR A 138 18.86 11.94 3.91
C THR A 138 17.85 11.49 2.87
N ILE A 139 16.91 10.63 3.26
CA ILE A 139 15.79 10.27 2.41
C ILE A 139 14.54 11.03 2.81
N GLU A 140 13.75 11.41 1.81
CA GLU A 140 12.42 11.98 1.95
C GLU A 140 11.42 11.12 1.14
N PRO A 141 10.12 11.09 1.50
CA PRO A 141 9.14 10.37 0.70
C PRO A 141 8.94 11.04 -0.68
N THR A 142 8.70 10.25 -1.71
CA THR A 142 8.30 10.75 -3.03
C THR A 142 6.94 11.46 -2.96
N GLY A 143 6.00 10.96 -2.13
CA GLY A 143 4.71 11.61 -1.96
C GLY A 143 3.52 10.67 -1.88
N VAL A 144 2.53 10.87 -2.72
CA VAL A 144 1.34 10.01 -2.84
C VAL A 144 1.60 8.95 -3.91
N ILE A 145 1.60 7.70 -3.49
CA ILE A 145 1.86 6.58 -4.39
C ILE A 145 0.58 5.79 -4.63
N ALA A 146 0.20 5.65 -5.90
CA ALA A 146 -0.85 4.73 -6.31
C ALA A 146 -0.28 3.32 -6.44
N VAL A 147 -1.03 2.36 -5.93
CA VAL A 147 -0.67 0.94 -6.01
C VAL A 147 -1.80 0.18 -6.70
N VAL A 148 -1.46 -0.62 -7.69
CA VAL A 148 -2.35 -1.64 -8.24
C VAL A 148 -1.84 -2.99 -7.75
N ALA A 149 -2.53 -3.56 -6.77
CA ALA A 149 -2.10 -4.82 -6.15
C ALA A 149 -2.18 -5.99 -7.15
N PRO A 150 -1.35 -7.04 -7.03
CA PRO A 150 -1.48 -8.22 -7.85
C PRO A 150 -2.81 -8.94 -7.56
N GLU A 151 -3.30 -9.72 -8.54
CA GLU A 151 -4.53 -10.49 -8.35
C GLU A 151 -4.35 -11.62 -7.32
N THR A 152 -3.16 -12.19 -7.27
CA THR A 152 -2.82 -13.30 -6.37
C THR A 152 -1.33 -13.23 -6.01
N PRO A 153 -0.96 -13.36 -4.71
CA PRO A 153 -1.81 -13.50 -3.51
C PRO A 153 -2.45 -12.15 -3.12
N ALA A 154 -3.69 -12.18 -2.67
CA ALA A 154 -4.47 -10.94 -2.49
C ALA A 154 -4.00 -10.09 -1.30
N LEU A 155 -3.73 -10.69 -0.14
CA LEU A 155 -3.31 -10.00 1.07
C LEU A 155 -1.80 -9.71 1.06
N VAL A 156 -0.98 -10.75 0.92
CA VAL A 156 0.48 -10.61 0.90
C VAL A 156 0.93 -9.72 -0.25
N GLY A 157 0.33 -9.87 -1.44
CA GLY A 157 0.67 -9.04 -2.59
C GLY A 157 0.35 -7.58 -2.37
N THR A 158 -0.78 -7.27 -1.74
CA THR A 158 -1.13 -5.89 -1.37
C THR A 158 -0.13 -5.34 -0.35
N LEU A 159 0.15 -6.07 0.73
CA LEU A 159 1.07 -5.62 1.78
C LEU A 159 2.52 -5.49 1.29
N ALA A 160 2.97 -6.38 0.41
CA ALA A 160 4.32 -6.34 -0.15
C ALA A 160 4.59 -5.06 -0.96
N LEU A 161 3.55 -4.49 -1.59
CA LEU A 161 3.65 -3.24 -2.31
C LEU A 161 3.41 -2.01 -1.42
N VAL A 162 2.53 -2.12 -0.42
CA VAL A 162 2.13 -1.00 0.45
C VAL A 162 3.16 -0.72 1.54
N LEU A 163 3.64 -1.76 2.23
CA LEU A 163 4.50 -1.61 3.41
C LEU A 163 5.81 -0.84 3.14
N PRO A 164 6.58 -1.15 2.06
CA PRO A 164 7.80 -0.39 1.76
C PRO A 164 7.55 1.09 1.51
N LEU A 165 6.40 1.44 0.91
CA LEU A 165 6.01 2.82 0.66
C LEU A 165 5.72 3.56 1.97
N LEU A 166 4.99 2.90 2.89
CA LEU A 166 4.71 3.45 4.22
C LEU A 166 5.99 3.62 5.05
N VAL A 167 6.94 2.68 4.97
CA VAL A 167 8.26 2.79 5.60
C VAL A 167 9.01 4.02 5.10
N GLY A 168 8.98 4.28 3.79
CA GLY A 168 9.56 5.48 3.18
C GLY A 168 8.86 6.79 3.55
N GLY A 169 7.73 6.73 4.26
CA GLY A 169 6.95 7.90 4.65
C GLY A 169 5.94 8.38 3.60
N ASN A 170 5.71 7.62 2.54
CA ASN A 170 4.72 7.93 1.53
C ASN A 170 3.29 7.66 2.02
N SER A 171 2.32 8.37 1.45
CA SER A 171 0.90 7.98 1.55
C SER A 171 0.50 7.13 0.36
N VAL A 172 -0.39 6.19 0.61
CA VAL A 172 -0.74 5.15 -0.37
C VAL A 172 -2.23 5.15 -0.69
N VAL A 173 -2.54 5.02 -1.98
CA VAL A 173 -3.87 4.66 -2.48
C VAL A 173 -3.74 3.35 -3.23
N ALA A 174 -4.23 2.27 -2.66
CA ALA A 174 -4.10 0.94 -3.25
C ALA A 174 -5.44 0.46 -3.82
N LEU A 175 -5.43 0.06 -5.09
CA LEU A 175 -6.48 -0.77 -5.70
C LEU A 175 -6.16 -2.22 -5.38
N VAL A 176 -7.00 -2.84 -4.57
CA VAL A 176 -6.84 -4.25 -4.18
C VAL A 176 -7.18 -5.19 -5.34
N SER A 177 -6.91 -6.49 -5.18
CA SER A 177 -7.28 -7.51 -6.17
C SER A 177 -8.75 -7.38 -6.60
N GLU A 178 -9.02 -7.38 -7.89
CA GLU A 178 -10.38 -7.40 -8.44
C GLU A 178 -11.03 -8.78 -8.26
N ARG A 179 -10.23 -9.84 -8.41
CA ARG A 179 -10.72 -11.22 -8.30
C ARG A 179 -11.00 -11.65 -6.86
N ALA A 180 -10.18 -11.20 -5.90
CA ALA A 180 -10.30 -11.56 -4.48
C ALA A 180 -10.14 -10.31 -3.57
N PRO A 181 -11.07 -9.35 -3.62
CA PRO A 181 -10.92 -8.06 -2.94
C PRO A 181 -11.10 -8.13 -1.41
N PHE A 182 -11.61 -9.23 -0.90
CA PHE A 182 -12.14 -9.36 0.47
C PHE A 182 -11.08 -9.08 1.53
N ALA A 183 -9.97 -9.83 1.51
CA ALA A 183 -8.87 -9.65 2.47
C ALA A 183 -8.19 -8.29 2.32
N GLY A 184 -8.04 -7.78 1.09
CA GLY A 184 -7.50 -6.45 0.82
C GLY A 184 -8.36 -5.33 1.39
N LEU A 185 -9.69 -5.43 1.31
CA LEU A 185 -10.62 -4.44 1.91
C LEU A 185 -10.74 -4.62 3.43
N ALA A 186 -10.72 -5.87 3.94
CA ALA A 186 -10.69 -6.15 5.37
C ALA A 186 -9.43 -5.59 6.05
N LEU A 187 -8.32 -5.46 5.32
CA LEU A 187 -7.12 -4.77 5.79
C LEU A 187 -7.43 -3.32 6.22
N GLY A 188 -8.44 -2.67 5.63
CA GLY A 188 -8.90 -1.35 6.08
C GLY A 188 -9.42 -1.35 7.53
N GLU A 189 -10.11 -2.41 7.95
CA GLU A 189 -10.58 -2.57 9.33
C GLU A 189 -9.41 -2.80 10.30
N VAL A 190 -8.37 -3.50 9.83
CA VAL A 190 -7.12 -3.71 10.58
C VAL A 190 -6.36 -2.39 10.71
N ALA A 191 -6.22 -1.65 9.61
CA ALA A 191 -5.54 -0.36 9.57
C ALA A 191 -6.23 0.69 10.47
N ALA A 192 -7.56 0.73 10.47
CA ALA A 192 -8.34 1.62 11.34
C ALA A 192 -8.13 1.35 12.84
N ALA A 193 -7.75 0.13 13.21
CA ALA A 193 -7.47 -0.27 14.59
C ALA A 193 -5.97 -0.19 14.96
N SER A 194 -5.10 0.22 14.01
CA SER A 194 -3.64 0.19 14.14
C SER A 194 -3.01 1.56 14.34
N ASP A 195 -3.80 2.59 14.59
CA ASP A 195 -3.34 3.98 14.72
C ASP A 195 -2.69 4.57 13.44
N ILE A 196 -2.88 3.94 12.28
CA ILE A 196 -2.44 4.51 10.99
C ILE A 196 -3.22 5.81 10.77
N PRO A 197 -2.54 6.95 10.56
CA PRO A 197 -3.22 8.23 10.38
C PRO A 197 -4.17 8.22 9.17
N ALA A 198 -5.29 8.93 9.33
CA ALA A 198 -6.26 9.06 8.25
C ALA A 198 -5.60 9.58 6.96
N GLY A 199 -5.77 8.86 5.88
CA GLY A 199 -5.19 9.18 4.57
C GLY A 199 -3.80 8.60 4.31
N ALA A 200 -3.03 8.15 5.31
CA ALA A 200 -1.74 7.50 5.05
C ALA A 200 -1.90 6.20 4.24
N LEU A 201 -2.97 5.47 4.48
CA LEU A 201 -3.40 4.31 3.69
C LEU A 201 -4.85 4.47 3.27
N ASN A 202 -5.12 4.24 1.99
CA ASN A 202 -6.45 4.20 1.40
C ASN A 202 -6.57 2.96 0.51
N LEU A 203 -7.69 2.25 0.59
CA LEU A 203 -7.92 1.01 -0.13
C LEU A 203 -9.19 1.14 -0.98
N LEU A 204 -9.04 0.91 -2.25
CA LEU A 204 -10.10 0.93 -3.24
C LEU A 204 -10.30 -0.46 -3.83
N SER A 205 -11.52 -0.76 -4.23
CA SER A 205 -11.90 -1.89 -5.08
C SER A 205 -12.60 -1.38 -6.32
N GLY A 206 -12.56 -2.14 -7.40
CA GLY A 206 -13.17 -1.78 -8.67
C GLY A 206 -12.46 -2.43 -9.83
N HIS A 207 -12.88 -2.11 -11.06
CA HIS A 207 -12.27 -2.68 -12.26
C HIS A 207 -10.90 -2.07 -12.53
N ARG A 208 -9.89 -2.93 -12.67
CA ARG A 208 -8.50 -2.52 -12.94
C ARG A 208 -8.37 -1.78 -14.26
N SER A 209 -9.12 -2.20 -15.29
CA SER A 209 -9.19 -1.52 -16.59
C SER A 209 -9.56 -0.04 -16.47
N ASP A 210 -10.45 0.28 -15.54
CA ASP A 210 -10.98 1.63 -15.39
C ASP A 210 -10.09 2.50 -14.49
N LEU A 211 -9.63 1.95 -13.35
CA LEU A 211 -8.96 2.73 -12.33
C LEU A 211 -7.44 2.84 -12.51
N SER A 212 -6.77 1.85 -13.11
CA SER A 212 -5.31 1.89 -13.29
C SER A 212 -4.87 3.05 -14.19
N LEU A 213 -5.60 3.27 -15.28
CA LEU A 213 -5.33 4.38 -16.20
C LEU A 213 -5.60 5.74 -15.53
N GLU A 214 -6.64 5.83 -14.68
CA GLU A 214 -6.94 7.05 -13.94
C GLU A 214 -5.83 7.37 -12.91
N PHE A 215 -5.25 6.37 -12.24
CA PHE A 215 -4.06 6.56 -11.40
C PHE A 215 -2.88 7.08 -12.20
N ALA A 216 -2.62 6.50 -13.38
CA ALA A 216 -1.53 6.94 -14.24
C ALA A 216 -1.67 8.41 -14.69
N LYS A 217 -2.89 8.85 -14.99
CA LYS A 217 -3.20 10.21 -15.45
C LYS A 217 -3.28 11.25 -14.32
N HIS A 218 -3.53 10.84 -13.08
CA HIS A 218 -3.85 11.79 -12.00
C HIS A 218 -2.62 12.57 -11.56
N ARG A 219 -2.65 13.89 -11.66
CA ARG A 219 -1.49 14.78 -11.39
C ARG A 219 -1.03 14.79 -9.94
N ASP A 220 -1.95 14.56 -8.98
CA ASP A 220 -1.61 14.49 -7.54
C ASP A 220 -1.11 13.09 -7.11
N VAL A 221 -0.85 12.19 -8.05
CA VAL A 221 -0.14 10.93 -7.84
C VAL A 221 1.31 11.15 -8.24
N ASP A 222 2.24 10.97 -7.32
CA ASP A 222 3.67 11.19 -7.54
C ASP A 222 4.39 9.94 -8.04
N GLY A 223 3.79 8.76 -7.81
CA GLY A 223 4.32 7.49 -8.31
C GLY A 223 3.25 6.43 -8.48
N LEU A 224 3.50 5.47 -9.37
CA LEU A 224 2.63 4.34 -9.67
C LEU A 224 3.42 3.02 -9.53
N LEU A 225 2.93 2.14 -8.66
CA LEU A 225 3.49 0.81 -8.44
C LEU A 225 2.46 -0.25 -8.81
N VAL A 226 2.76 -1.08 -9.78
CA VAL A 226 1.84 -2.07 -10.35
C VAL A 226 2.36 -3.48 -10.10
N GLY A 227 1.57 -4.29 -9.42
CA GLY A 227 1.80 -5.73 -9.25
C GLY A 227 1.33 -6.50 -10.48
N GLY A 228 2.16 -6.57 -11.50
CA GLY A 228 1.88 -7.23 -12.76
C GLY A 228 2.89 -6.88 -13.85
N ALA A 229 2.64 -7.39 -15.04
CA ALA A 229 3.50 -7.16 -16.20
C ALA A 229 3.54 -5.68 -16.61
N PRO A 230 4.63 -5.23 -17.25
CA PRO A 230 4.74 -3.90 -17.82
C PRO A 230 3.59 -3.58 -18.79
N ASP A 231 3.05 -2.36 -18.65
CA ASP A 231 1.98 -1.83 -19.50
C ASP A 231 2.41 -0.49 -20.07
N ALA A 232 2.58 -0.45 -21.39
CA ALA A 232 3.02 0.75 -22.12
C ALA A 232 1.99 1.88 -22.00
N THR A 233 0.69 1.56 -21.96
CA THR A 233 -0.39 2.57 -21.85
C THR A 233 -0.33 3.30 -20.52
N LEU A 234 -0.04 2.58 -19.42
CA LEU A 234 0.13 3.20 -18.10
C LEU A 234 1.41 4.04 -18.04
N THR A 235 2.49 3.56 -18.66
CA THR A 235 3.76 4.30 -18.72
C THR A 235 3.62 5.58 -19.50
N GLU A 236 2.97 5.55 -20.68
CA GLU A 236 2.70 6.72 -21.51
C GLU A 236 1.82 7.73 -20.76
N ALA A 237 0.71 7.27 -20.19
CA ALA A 237 -0.19 8.14 -19.44
C ALA A 237 0.45 8.78 -18.19
N ALA A 238 1.41 8.12 -17.58
CA ALA A 238 2.16 8.63 -16.43
C ALA A 238 3.22 9.67 -16.81
N SER A 239 3.70 9.64 -18.05
CA SER A 239 4.76 10.56 -18.54
C SER A 239 4.33 12.02 -18.54
N ASP A 240 3.05 12.32 -18.73
CA ASP A 240 2.48 13.67 -18.71
C ASP A 240 2.74 14.44 -17.40
N SER A 241 3.01 13.75 -16.32
CA SER A 241 3.30 14.34 -15.01
C SER A 241 4.62 13.88 -14.40
N VAL A 242 5.48 13.26 -15.22
CA VAL A 242 6.86 12.84 -14.85
C VAL A 242 6.88 11.97 -13.59
N LYS A 243 5.81 11.19 -13.34
CA LYS A 243 5.77 10.30 -12.17
C LYS A 243 6.59 9.03 -12.36
N ARG A 244 7.08 8.50 -11.28
CA ARG A 244 7.76 7.20 -11.30
C ARG A 244 6.76 6.08 -11.52
N VAL A 245 7.05 5.20 -12.47
CA VAL A 245 6.26 3.99 -12.72
C VAL A 245 7.14 2.77 -12.50
N ARG A 246 6.67 1.83 -11.72
CA ARG A 246 7.34 0.55 -11.50
C ARG A 246 6.35 -0.59 -11.63
N PHE A 247 6.76 -1.61 -12.37
CA PHE A 247 6.02 -2.85 -12.50
C PHE A 247 6.75 -3.96 -11.74
N CYS A 248 5.98 -4.78 -11.04
CA CYS A 248 6.45 -5.92 -10.27
C CYS A 248 5.84 -7.19 -10.87
N ASP A 249 6.41 -7.62 -11.98
CA ASP A 249 6.00 -8.87 -12.65
C ASP A 249 6.71 -10.05 -11.99
N LEU A 250 6.14 -10.51 -10.89
CA LEU A 250 6.66 -11.63 -10.13
C LEU A 250 5.80 -12.87 -10.35
N PRO A 251 6.43 -14.04 -10.58
CA PRO A 251 5.69 -15.30 -10.60
C PRO A 251 5.03 -15.56 -9.22
N ALA A 252 3.90 -16.26 -9.22
CA ALA A 252 3.11 -16.53 -8.01
C ALA A 252 3.93 -17.12 -6.85
N ALA A 253 4.96 -17.92 -7.14
CA ALA A 253 5.86 -18.49 -6.15
C ALA A 253 6.76 -17.44 -5.48
N ALA A 254 7.13 -16.37 -6.20
CA ALA A 254 7.96 -15.30 -5.65
C ALA A 254 7.20 -14.45 -4.64
N TRP A 255 5.91 -14.19 -4.88
CA TRP A 255 5.03 -13.52 -3.91
C TRP A 255 4.85 -14.30 -2.59
N LYS A 256 5.07 -15.62 -2.63
CA LYS A 256 5.02 -16.49 -1.43
C LYS A 256 6.38 -16.59 -0.72
N ASN A 257 7.43 -16.01 -1.30
CA ASN A 257 8.78 -16.02 -0.72
C ASN A 257 9.04 -14.73 0.04
N THR A 258 8.77 -14.73 1.34
CA THR A 258 8.93 -13.56 2.21
C THR A 258 10.36 -13.02 2.21
N ALA A 259 11.39 -13.86 2.04
CA ALA A 259 12.77 -13.41 1.97
C ALA A 259 13.05 -12.49 0.76
N LYS A 260 12.40 -12.75 -0.38
CA LYS A 260 12.50 -11.87 -1.56
C LYS A 260 11.71 -10.57 -1.41
N LEU A 261 10.65 -10.58 -0.63
CA LEU A 261 9.81 -9.43 -0.36
C LEU A 261 10.39 -8.53 0.76
N ARG A 262 11.32 -9.04 1.56
CA ARG A 262 12.02 -8.34 2.65
C ARG A 262 13.31 -7.75 2.15
N ALA A 263 13.25 -6.66 1.39
CA ALA A 263 14.43 -6.03 0.84
C ALA A 263 14.32 -4.50 0.81
N LEU A 264 15.44 -3.83 1.01
CA LEU A 264 15.54 -2.38 0.93
C LEU A 264 15.21 -1.87 -0.48
N SER A 265 15.51 -2.66 -1.51
CA SER A 265 15.21 -2.36 -2.91
C SER A 265 13.71 -2.18 -3.24
N TRP A 266 12.82 -2.50 -2.30
CA TRP A 266 11.40 -2.17 -2.41
C TRP A 266 11.07 -0.78 -1.91
N VAL A 267 11.90 -0.21 -1.01
CA VAL A 267 11.73 1.15 -0.48
C VAL A 267 12.37 2.18 -1.40
N GLU A 268 13.59 1.91 -1.87
CA GLU A 268 14.42 2.83 -2.67
C GLU A 268 13.70 3.50 -3.86
N PRO A 269 12.86 2.83 -4.65
CA PRO A 269 12.25 3.45 -5.82
C PRO A 269 11.33 4.63 -5.54
N PHE A 270 10.82 4.73 -4.32
CA PHE A 270 9.83 5.74 -3.93
C PHE A 270 10.27 6.57 -2.72
N VAL A 271 11.57 6.82 -2.64
CA VAL A 271 12.15 7.85 -1.78
C VAL A 271 13.04 8.78 -2.60
N GLU A 272 13.17 10.02 -2.16
CA GLU A 272 14.03 11.04 -2.72
C GLU A 272 15.28 11.19 -1.85
N THR A 273 16.44 11.35 -2.46
CA THR A 273 17.67 11.66 -1.75
C THR A 273 17.87 13.16 -1.68
N LYS A 274 17.90 13.72 -0.47
CA LYS A 274 18.18 15.12 -0.21
C LYS A 274 19.56 15.26 0.40
N THR A 275 20.43 16.00 -0.26
CA THR A 275 21.80 16.27 0.21
C THR A 275 21.84 17.66 0.87
N LEU A 276 22.36 17.72 2.09
CA LEU A 276 22.51 18.94 2.86
C LEU A 276 23.99 19.29 3.02
N TRP A 277 24.30 20.57 2.86
CA TRP A 277 25.60 21.17 3.06
C TRP A 277 25.55 22.02 4.33
N HIS A 278 26.18 21.57 5.39
CA HIS A 278 26.23 22.27 6.66
C HIS A 278 27.63 22.86 6.85
N PRO A 279 27.80 24.19 6.89
CA PRO A 279 29.09 24.79 7.17
C PRO A 279 29.58 24.35 8.55
N VAL A 280 30.81 23.90 8.63
CA VAL A 280 31.48 23.63 9.90
C VAL A 280 32.31 24.87 10.21
N ALA A 281 32.11 25.48 11.36
CA ALA A 281 32.90 26.64 11.76
C ALA A 281 34.40 26.30 11.75
N PRO A 282 35.29 27.20 11.29
CA PRO A 282 36.71 26.99 11.28
C PRO A 282 37.28 26.77 12.66
#